data_436805769b69ef5153efa2169f738c4b
#
_entry.id   436805769b69ef5153efa2169f738c4b
#
_cell.length_a   1.000
_cell.length_b   1.000
_cell.length_c   1.000
_cell.angle_alpha   90.00
_cell.angle_beta   90.00
_cell.angle_gamma   90.00
#
_symmetry.space_group_name_H-M   'P 1'
#
loop_
_entity.id
_entity.type
_entity.pdbx_description
1 polymer ?
#
loop_
_entity_poly.entity_id
_entity_poly.type
_entity_poly.pdbx_seq_one_letter_code
_entity_poly.pdbx_strand_id
1 'polypeptide(L)'
;MSDHELLLPAVTEENICLPLAVSAVSKYWDVSLPISEAREIAKKYPNMRGSILIEGIELAERHGLGSLILHSTLSELKKVIDMGIPPIVILPGLYETVQHASVISGYDEKEKSIIHYMPQPDQIGMIPEKQFDRMWEEDGRLMILLAPTDIISTVRVENKAKEKSNRLCFLSEKLNLQNRQDDAIKTLREAVTIDGSNSTALCLLGGIYNEKNSQDCVSFYEKSIDCNKSCYLAYRGLGNYYLKAKQYDRAASYYTKAIEINPSRFGPIYKNRGIALMEQGKKKEARQDLEDYLRYTPTAKDKESIKQAILEL
;
A
#
# COMPACT_ATOMS: atom_id res chain seq x y z
N MET A 1 -29.63 -4.24 -5.05
CA MET A 1 -28.55 -3.25 -5.11
C MET A 1 -28.66 -2.37 -3.90
N SER A 2 -27.57 -2.03 -3.27
CA SER A 2 -27.52 -1.05 -2.19
C SER A 2 -27.84 0.34 -2.76
N ASP A 3 -28.57 1.18 -2.02
CA ASP A 3 -28.88 2.55 -2.47
C ASP A 3 -27.62 3.44 -2.59
N HIS A 4 -26.47 2.93 -2.16
CA HIS A 4 -25.17 3.60 -2.14
C HIS A 4 -24.11 2.87 -3.00
N GLU A 5 -24.52 2.22 -4.08
CA GLU A 5 -23.63 1.48 -4.97
C GLU A 5 -23.43 2.21 -6.31
N LEU A 6 -22.18 2.44 -6.68
CA LEU A 6 -21.77 3.00 -7.96
C LEU A 6 -21.53 1.85 -8.94
N LEU A 7 -22.09 1.94 -10.14
CA LEU A 7 -21.85 0.97 -11.21
C LEU A 7 -20.54 1.29 -11.90
N LEU A 8 -19.52 0.48 -11.62
CA LEU A 8 -18.22 0.59 -12.26
C LEU A 8 -18.18 -0.23 -13.56
N PRO A 9 -17.65 0.32 -14.65
CA PRO A 9 -17.48 -0.43 -15.89
C PRO A 9 -16.38 -1.49 -15.73
N ALA A 10 -16.62 -2.69 -16.27
CA ALA A 10 -15.62 -3.76 -16.31
C ALA A 10 -14.38 -3.34 -17.11
N VAL A 11 -13.20 -3.74 -16.63
CA VAL A 11 -11.92 -3.56 -17.30
C VAL A 11 -11.33 -4.93 -17.56
N THR A 12 -11.25 -5.33 -18.83
CA THR A 12 -10.95 -6.70 -19.25
C THR A 12 -9.50 -6.98 -19.62
N GLU A 13 -8.56 -6.10 -19.29
CA GLU A 13 -7.19 -6.22 -19.75
C GLU A 13 -6.25 -6.86 -18.74
N GLU A 14 -5.53 -7.89 -19.17
CA GLU A 14 -4.61 -8.67 -18.36
C GLU A 14 -3.34 -7.87 -17.95
N ASN A 15 -2.92 -8.05 -16.70
CA ASN A 15 -1.60 -7.72 -16.14
C ASN A 15 -1.18 -6.26 -15.89
N ILE A 16 -2.13 -5.35 -15.66
CA ILE A 16 -1.79 -3.95 -15.33
C ILE A 16 -2.56 -3.50 -14.08
N CYS A 17 -2.16 -3.93 -12.89
CA CYS A 17 -2.91 -3.71 -11.63
C CYS A 17 -3.25 -2.25 -11.33
N LEU A 18 -2.40 -1.31 -11.70
CA LEU A 18 -2.63 0.09 -11.39
C LEU A 18 -3.40 0.86 -12.45
N PRO A 19 -3.02 0.71 -13.72
CA PRO A 19 -3.85 1.25 -14.78
C PRO A 19 -5.29 0.75 -14.70
N LEU A 20 -5.53 -0.44 -14.12
CA LEU A 20 -6.88 -1.01 -14.03
C LEU A 20 -7.79 -0.21 -13.06
N ALA A 21 -7.33 0.12 -11.84
CA ALA A 21 -8.12 0.92 -10.92
C ALA A 21 -8.38 2.33 -11.48
N VAL A 22 -7.30 2.99 -11.98
CA VAL A 22 -7.40 4.29 -12.63
C VAL A 22 -8.25 4.23 -13.90
N SER A 23 -8.10 3.18 -14.71
CA SER A 23 -8.87 2.98 -15.93
C SER A 23 -10.36 2.74 -15.64
N ALA A 24 -10.68 1.95 -14.60
CA ALA A 24 -12.07 1.74 -14.18
C ALA A 24 -12.75 3.05 -13.77
N VAL A 25 -12.07 3.86 -12.94
CA VAL A 25 -12.58 5.16 -12.51
C VAL A 25 -12.65 6.15 -13.68
N SER A 26 -11.65 6.18 -14.57
CA SER A 26 -11.69 7.05 -15.75
C SER A 26 -12.84 6.69 -16.69
N LYS A 27 -13.07 5.38 -16.95
CA LYS A 27 -14.22 4.92 -17.74
C LYS A 27 -15.57 5.24 -17.09
N TYR A 28 -15.65 5.22 -15.76
CA TYR A 28 -16.85 5.65 -15.03
C TYR A 28 -17.23 7.10 -15.37
N TRP A 29 -16.24 7.96 -15.65
CA TRP A 29 -16.41 9.34 -16.07
C TRP A 29 -16.41 9.53 -17.59
N ASP A 30 -16.64 8.49 -18.39
CA ASP A 30 -16.56 8.50 -19.84
C ASP A 30 -15.20 8.97 -20.40
N VAL A 31 -14.15 8.88 -19.59
CA VAL A 31 -12.76 9.18 -20.02
C VAL A 31 -12.05 7.87 -20.34
N SER A 32 -11.86 7.62 -21.63
CA SER A 32 -11.10 6.44 -22.10
C SER A 32 -9.61 6.75 -22.10
N LEU A 33 -8.85 6.03 -21.26
CA LEU A 33 -7.40 6.13 -21.27
C LEU A 33 -6.83 5.27 -22.41
N PRO A 34 -5.85 5.77 -23.20
CA PRO A 34 -5.23 4.99 -24.25
C PRO A 34 -4.46 3.80 -23.67
N ILE A 35 -4.84 2.59 -24.09
CA ILE A 35 -4.19 1.33 -23.68
C ILE A 35 -2.69 1.35 -23.94
N SER A 36 -2.28 1.95 -25.06
CA SER A 36 -0.87 2.09 -25.42
C SER A 36 -0.07 2.87 -24.36
N GLU A 37 -0.60 3.99 -23.87
CA GLU A 37 0.06 4.79 -22.83
C GLU A 37 0.12 4.04 -21.50
N ALA A 38 -0.96 3.34 -21.12
CA ALA A 38 -0.99 2.51 -19.92
C ALA A 38 0.03 1.36 -19.99
N ARG A 39 0.18 0.71 -21.15
CA ARG A 39 1.20 -0.32 -21.37
C ARG A 39 2.63 0.22 -21.33
N GLU A 40 2.88 1.41 -21.84
CA GLU A 40 4.19 2.05 -21.76
C GLU A 40 4.57 2.36 -20.29
N ILE A 41 3.61 2.77 -19.47
CA ILE A 41 3.84 2.95 -18.02
C ILE A 41 4.26 1.64 -17.38
N ALA A 42 3.57 0.53 -17.67
CA ALA A 42 3.91 -0.77 -17.11
C ALA A 42 5.30 -1.28 -17.54
N LYS A 43 5.73 -0.96 -18.78
CA LYS A 43 7.06 -1.35 -19.28
C LYS A 43 8.21 -0.56 -18.67
N LYS A 44 7.97 0.64 -18.15
CA LYS A 44 9.03 1.49 -17.55
C LYS A 44 9.71 0.83 -16.33
N TYR A 45 9.01 -0.08 -15.66
CA TYR A 45 9.47 -0.69 -14.40
C TYR A 45 9.34 -2.21 -14.44
N PRO A 46 10.11 -2.90 -15.32
CA PRO A 46 9.94 -4.34 -15.60
C PRO A 46 10.22 -5.24 -14.39
N ASN A 47 10.96 -4.74 -13.40
CA ASN A 47 11.30 -5.50 -12.17
C ASN A 47 10.30 -5.29 -11.03
N MET A 48 9.30 -4.44 -11.23
CA MET A 48 8.23 -4.24 -10.26
C MET A 48 7.10 -5.25 -10.46
N ARG A 49 6.67 -5.86 -9.37
CA ARG A 49 5.36 -6.51 -9.31
C ARG A 49 4.30 -5.45 -8.99
N GLY A 50 3.80 -4.78 -10.00
CA GLY A 50 2.84 -3.68 -9.86
C GLY A 50 3.31 -2.41 -10.56
N SER A 51 2.44 -1.43 -10.70
CA SER A 51 2.70 -0.14 -11.33
C SER A 51 2.65 0.98 -10.30
N ILE A 52 3.33 2.07 -10.60
CA ILE A 52 3.37 3.23 -9.69
C ILE A 52 2.08 4.03 -9.85
N LEU A 53 1.37 4.22 -8.74
CA LEU A 53 0.06 4.85 -8.72
C LEU A 53 0.09 6.28 -9.27
N ILE A 54 1.15 7.04 -8.99
CA ILE A 54 1.27 8.41 -9.48
C ILE A 54 1.28 8.51 -11.01
N GLU A 55 1.88 7.55 -11.72
CA GLU A 55 1.90 7.60 -13.19
C GLU A 55 0.51 7.34 -13.78
N GLY A 56 -0.30 6.51 -13.14
CA GLY A 56 -1.71 6.34 -13.51
C GLY A 56 -2.54 7.59 -13.23
N ILE A 57 -2.32 8.23 -12.09
CA ILE A 57 -2.95 9.51 -11.74
C ILE A 57 -2.56 10.59 -12.76
N GLU A 58 -1.27 10.75 -13.04
CA GLU A 58 -0.77 11.71 -14.04
C GLU A 58 -1.33 11.43 -15.44
N LEU A 59 -1.53 10.16 -15.79
CA LEU A 59 -2.18 9.79 -17.05
C LEU A 59 -3.62 10.27 -17.08
N ALA A 60 -4.40 10.00 -16.03
CA ALA A 60 -5.79 10.47 -15.93
C ALA A 60 -5.89 12.00 -15.98
N GLU A 61 -4.96 12.71 -15.31
CA GLU A 61 -4.88 14.18 -15.33
C GLU A 61 -4.61 14.73 -16.74
N ARG A 62 -3.70 14.10 -17.51
CA ARG A 62 -3.46 14.48 -18.90
C ARG A 62 -4.67 14.31 -19.81
N HIS A 63 -5.58 13.41 -19.44
CA HIS A 63 -6.85 13.16 -20.13
C HIS A 63 -8.04 13.91 -19.53
N GLY A 64 -7.80 14.95 -18.72
CA GLY A 64 -8.81 15.92 -18.28
C GLY A 64 -9.49 15.64 -16.95
N LEU A 65 -9.05 14.62 -16.20
CA LEU A 65 -9.49 14.43 -14.83
C LEU A 65 -8.68 15.26 -13.84
N GLY A 66 -9.35 15.75 -12.79
CA GLY A 66 -8.68 16.24 -11.59
C GLY A 66 -8.39 15.10 -10.62
N SER A 67 -7.48 15.30 -9.67
CA SER A 67 -7.16 14.31 -8.66
C SER A 67 -6.97 14.91 -7.27
N LEU A 68 -7.25 14.11 -6.23
CA LEU A 68 -6.93 14.41 -4.83
C LEU A 68 -6.35 13.15 -4.18
N ILE A 69 -5.33 13.33 -3.34
CA ILE A 69 -4.67 12.25 -2.58
C ILE A 69 -4.78 12.60 -1.09
N LEU A 70 -5.67 11.90 -0.39
CA LEU A 70 -6.09 12.26 0.96
C LEU A 70 -5.84 11.10 1.94
N HIS A 71 -5.48 11.42 3.19
CA HIS A 71 -5.75 10.54 4.32
C HIS A 71 -7.15 10.86 4.82
N SER A 72 -7.98 9.85 5.01
CA SER A 72 -9.42 10.05 5.19
C SER A 72 -9.99 9.20 6.33
N THR A 73 -11.28 9.28 6.52
CA THR A 73 -12.05 8.48 7.48
C THR A 73 -13.13 7.69 6.76
N LEU A 74 -13.67 6.66 7.41
CA LEU A 74 -14.78 5.88 6.85
C LEU A 74 -16.00 6.77 6.55
N SER A 75 -16.27 7.78 7.40
CA SER A 75 -17.36 8.73 7.18
C SER A 75 -17.15 9.61 5.94
N GLU A 76 -15.92 10.07 5.71
CA GLU A 76 -15.58 10.86 4.52
C GLU A 76 -15.60 9.99 3.25
N LEU A 77 -15.13 8.74 3.33
CA LEU A 77 -15.25 7.78 2.24
C LEU A 77 -16.70 7.62 1.79
N LYS A 78 -17.62 7.40 2.73
CA LYS A 78 -19.06 7.27 2.42
C LYS A 78 -19.63 8.54 1.79
N LYS A 79 -19.27 9.71 2.32
CA LYS A 79 -19.70 11.00 1.73
C LYS A 79 -19.24 11.15 0.28
N VAL A 80 -18.03 10.75 -0.04
CA VAL A 80 -17.49 10.82 -1.40
C VAL A 80 -18.26 9.88 -2.34
N ILE A 81 -18.61 8.69 -1.86
CA ILE A 81 -19.45 7.74 -2.60
C ILE A 81 -20.83 8.33 -2.85
N ASP A 82 -21.46 8.96 -1.83
CA ASP A 82 -22.77 9.62 -1.95
C ASP A 82 -22.74 10.81 -2.94
N MET A 83 -21.56 11.41 -3.14
CA MET A 83 -21.35 12.42 -4.20
C MET A 83 -21.20 11.81 -5.60
N GLY A 84 -21.24 10.48 -5.74
CA GLY A 84 -21.05 9.77 -7.00
C GLY A 84 -19.59 9.65 -7.43
N ILE A 85 -18.61 9.81 -6.52
CA ILE A 85 -17.19 9.72 -6.84
C ILE A 85 -16.64 8.37 -6.33
N PRO A 86 -16.26 7.42 -7.21
CA PRO A 86 -15.69 6.14 -6.80
C PRO A 86 -14.23 6.34 -6.34
N PRO A 87 -13.93 6.21 -5.02
CA PRO A 87 -12.57 6.39 -4.54
C PRO A 87 -11.71 5.16 -4.80
N ILE A 88 -10.42 5.38 -5.09
CA ILE A 88 -9.40 4.35 -5.06
C ILE A 88 -8.77 4.37 -3.66
N VAL A 89 -8.68 3.22 -3.01
CA VAL A 89 -8.04 3.06 -1.71
C VAL A 89 -6.85 2.11 -1.79
N ILE A 90 -5.86 2.32 -0.92
CA ILE A 90 -4.74 1.40 -0.79
C ILE A 90 -5.01 0.48 0.40
N LEU A 91 -5.03 -0.81 0.13
CA LEU A 91 -5.25 -1.86 1.12
C LEU A 91 -4.02 -2.77 1.23
N PRO A 92 -3.84 -3.48 2.34
CA PRO A 92 -2.85 -4.53 2.45
C PRO A 92 -3.03 -5.56 1.34
N GLY A 93 -1.93 -5.94 0.72
CA GLY A 93 -1.93 -7.03 -0.24
C GLY A 93 -2.10 -8.39 0.44
N LEU A 94 -2.27 -9.42 -0.38
CA LEU A 94 -2.34 -10.81 0.06
C LEU A 94 -1.09 -11.56 -0.44
N TYR A 95 -0.63 -12.53 0.35
CA TYR A 95 0.50 -13.40 0.03
C TYR A 95 1.82 -12.64 -0.20
N GLU A 96 2.24 -12.51 -1.46
CA GLU A 96 3.49 -11.86 -1.84
C GLU A 96 3.32 -10.38 -2.23
N THR A 97 2.08 -9.92 -2.37
CA THR A 97 1.76 -8.53 -2.70
C THR A 97 1.68 -7.72 -1.41
N VAL A 98 2.51 -6.69 -1.29
CA VAL A 98 2.58 -5.87 -0.06
C VAL A 98 1.39 -4.93 0.08
N GLN A 99 0.93 -4.37 -1.03
CA GLN A 99 -0.20 -3.43 -1.13
C GLN A 99 -0.94 -3.63 -2.44
N HIS A 100 -2.22 -3.33 -2.48
CA HIS A 100 -2.98 -3.24 -3.72
C HIS A 100 -3.95 -2.06 -3.71
N ALA A 101 -4.27 -1.55 -4.90
CA ALA A 101 -5.28 -0.53 -5.09
C ALA A 101 -6.64 -1.20 -5.34
N SER A 102 -7.67 -0.76 -4.62
CA SER A 102 -9.05 -1.21 -4.80
C SER A 102 -9.95 -0.01 -5.04
N VAL A 103 -10.91 -0.14 -5.96
CA VAL A 103 -11.93 0.90 -6.18
C VAL A 103 -13.10 0.61 -5.25
N ILE A 104 -13.54 1.58 -4.49
CA ILE A 104 -14.74 1.44 -3.67
C ILE A 104 -15.94 1.83 -4.52
N SER A 105 -16.85 0.87 -4.74
CA SER A 105 -18.04 1.07 -5.54
C SER A 105 -19.28 1.41 -4.70
N GLY A 106 -19.22 1.20 -3.38
CA GLY A 106 -20.37 1.49 -2.54
C GLY A 106 -20.21 1.02 -1.11
N TYR A 107 -21.31 1.09 -0.36
CA TYR A 107 -21.43 0.54 0.99
C TYR A 107 -22.88 0.11 1.27
N ASP A 108 -23.05 -0.80 2.21
CA ASP A 108 -24.35 -1.26 2.70
C ASP A 108 -24.50 -0.91 4.19
N GLU A 109 -25.46 -0.02 4.49
CA GLU A 109 -25.70 0.41 5.88
C GLU A 109 -26.36 -0.67 6.74
N LYS A 110 -27.11 -1.60 6.15
CA LYS A 110 -27.79 -2.68 6.88
C LYS A 110 -26.79 -3.77 7.26
N GLU A 111 -26.00 -4.20 6.28
CA GLU A 111 -24.99 -5.25 6.46
C GLU A 111 -23.69 -4.71 7.07
N LYS A 112 -23.57 -3.38 7.25
CA LYS A 112 -22.35 -2.70 7.73
C LYS A 112 -21.11 -3.16 6.97
N SER A 113 -21.18 -3.06 5.63
CA SER A 113 -20.12 -3.52 4.74
C SER A 113 -19.75 -2.49 3.69
N ILE A 114 -18.49 -2.54 3.24
CA ILE A 114 -17.96 -1.76 2.13
C ILE A 114 -17.93 -2.65 0.89
N ILE A 115 -18.45 -2.13 -0.21
CA ILE A 115 -18.45 -2.80 -1.51
C ILE A 115 -17.25 -2.30 -2.28
N HIS A 116 -16.37 -3.21 -2.67
CA HIS A 116 -15.16 -2.87 -3.39
C HIS A 116 -15.03 -3.65 -4.69
N TYR A 117 -14.44 -3.02 -5.68
CA TYR A 117 -14.15 -3.60 -6.96
C TYR A 117 -12.64 -3.81 -7.13
N MET A 118 -12.26 -5.05 -7.38
CA MET A 118 -10.92 -5.42 -7.78
C MET A 118 -10.90 -5.63 -9.30
N PRO A 119 -10.25 -4.75 -10.07
CA PRO A 119 -10.22 -4.87 -11.53
C PRO A 119 -9.54 -6.16 -12.03
N GLN A 120 -8.75 -6.80 -11.20
CA GLN A 120 -8.16 -8.11 -11.47
C GLN A 120 -8.28 -8.96 -10.20
N PRO A 121 -9.09 -10.02 -10.22
CA PRO A 121 -9.68 -10.76 -11.37
C PRO A 121 -11.09 -10.30 -11.82
N ASP A 122 -11.41 -9.01 -11.83
CA ASP A 122 -12.73 -8.46 -12.19
C ASP A 122 -13.84 -8.96 -11.25
N GLN A 123 -13.67 -8.68 -9.98
CA GLN A 123 -14.58 -9.15 -8.94
C GLN A 123 -15.04 -8.00 -8.05
N ILE A 124 -16.32 -8.04 -7.73
CA ILE A 124 -16.91 -7.22 -6.67
C ILE A 124 -16.89 -8.06 -5.38
N GLY A 125 -16.41 -7.46 -4.31
CA GLY A 125 -16.38 -8.07 -2.99
C GLY A 125 -17.04 -7.18 -1.95
N MET A 126 -17.40 -7.77 -0.81
CA MET A 126 -17.92 -7.05 0.34
C MET A 126 -17.01 -7.33 1.54
N ILE A 127 -16.61 -6.26 2.23
CA ILE A 127 -15.78 -6.34 3.44
C ILE A 127 -16.55 -5.69 4.58
N PRO A 128 -16.72 -6.35 5.76
CA PRO A 128 -17.30 -5.71 6.94
C PRO A 128 -16.57 -4.41 7.28
N GLU A 129 -17.30 -3.32 7.54
CA GLU A 129 -16.76 -1.97 7.78
C GLU A 129 -15.61 -1.96 8.80
N LYS A 130 -15.77 -2.65 9.92
CA LYS A 130 -14.74 -2.72 10.97
C LYS A 130 -13.45 -3.39 10.47
N GLN A 131 -13.59 -4.42 9.63
CA GLN A 131 -12.45 -5.11 9.03
C GLN A 131 -11.78 -4.21 7.99
N PHE A 132 -12.58 -3.59 7.11
CA PHE A 132 -12.10 -2.66 6.10
C PHE A 132 -11.34 -1.50 6.73
N ASP A 133 -11.91 -0.82 7.73
CA ASP A 133 -11.29 0.34 8.39
C ASP A 133 -9.96 -0.03 9.05
N ARG A 134 -9.90 -1.21 9.72
CA ARG A 134 -8.64 -1.72 10.29
C ARG A 134 -7.58 -2.00 9.23
N MET A 135 -7.95 -2.65 8.12
CA MET A 135 -7.04 -2.93 7.02
C MET A 135 -6.56 -1.62 6.36
N TRP A 136 -7.47 -0.70 6.14
CA TRP A 136 -7.18 0.58 5.50
C TRP A 136 -6.28 1.48 6.36
N GLU A 137 -6.40 1.39 7.68
CA GLU A 137 -5.56 2.10 8.64
C GLU A 137 -4.07 1.72 8.53
N GLU A 138 -3.75 0.47 8.18
CA GLU A 138 -2.36 0.01 8.04
C GLU A 138 -1.56 0.86 7.03
N ASP A 139 -2.23 1.34 5.99
CA ASP A 139 -1.68 2.22 4.95
C ASP A 139 -2.13 3.70 5.13
N GLY A 140 -2.48 4.08 6.38
CA GLY A 140 -2.80 5.46 6.75
C GLY A 140 -4.14 5.96 6.23
N ARG A 141 -5.07 5.07 5.89
CA ARG A 141 -6.38 5.40 5.29
C ARG A 141 -6.26 6.27 4.04
N LEU A 142 -5.34 5.89 3.16
CA LEU A 142 -5.07 6.62 1.92
C LEU A 142 -6.21 6.44 0.93
N MET A 143 -6.74 7.56 0.43
CA MET A 143 -7.83 7.66 -0.53
C MET A 143 -7.40 8.54 -1.71
N ILE A 144 -7.61 8.05 -2.92
CA ILE A 144 -7.34 8.79 -4.16
C ILE A 144 -8.67 8.99 -4.86
N LEU A 145 -8.96 10.23 -5.21
CA LEU A 145 -10.13 10.61 -5.98
C LEU A 145 -9.68 11.05 -7.37
N LEU A 146 -10.40 10.56 -8.37
CA LEU A 146 -10.26 10.99 -9.77
C LEU A 146 -11.65 11.32 -10.28
N ALA A 147 -11.86 12.55 -10.75
CA ALA A 147 -13.14 12.99 -11.31
C ALA A 147 -12.91 14.18 -12.25
N PRO A 148 -13.90 14.56 -13.09
CA PRO A 148 -13.88 15.82 -13.82
C PRO A 148 -13.55 17.00 -12.89
N THR A 149 -12.82 17.99 -13.40
CA THR A 149 -12.23 19.07 -12.58
C THR A 149 -13.29 19.88 -11.82
N ASP A 150 -14.47 20.07 -12.42
CA ASP A 150 -15.61 20.73 -11.80
C ASP A 150 -16.15 19.93 -10.61
N ILE A 151 -16.27 18.62 -10.73
CA ILE A 151 -16.69 17.71 -9.66
C ILE A 151 -15.65 17.65 -8.55
N ILE A 152 -14.36 17.43 -8.90
CA ILE A 152 -13.32 17.34 -7.87
C ILE A 152 -13.18 18.64 -7.05
N SER A 153 -13.48 19.78 -7.65
CA SER A 153 -13.46 21.09 -6.97
C SER A 153 -14.54 21.23 -5.89
N THR A 154 -15.60 20.42 -5.93
CA THR A 154 -16.67 20.41 -4.92
C THR A 154 -16.27 19.62 -3.66
N VAL A 155 -15.26 18.76 -3.78
CA VAL A 155 -14.77 18.00 -2.63
C VAL A 155 -14.03 18.94 -1.67
N ARG A 156 -14.57 19.04 -0.46
CA ARG A 156 -13.96 19.87 0.58
C ARG A 156 -12.69 19.21 1.11
N VAL A 157 -11.56 19.83 0.83
CA VAL A 157 -10.26 19.44 1.39
C VAL A 157 -9.97 20.34 2.58
N GLU A 158 -10.02 19.79 3.80
CA GLU A 158 -9.79 20.56 5.03
C GLU A 158 -8.36 21.13 5.09
N ASN A 159 -7.39 20.40 4.57
CA ASN A 159 -5.99 20.81 4.59
C ASN A 159 -5.28 20.52 3.26
N LYS A 160 -5.21 21.52 2.38
CA LYS A 160 -4.51 21.43 1.09
C LYS A 160 -3.00 21.16 1.22
N ALA A 161 -2.40 21.57 2.33
CA ALA A 161 -0.99 21.29 2.56
C ALA A 161 -0.76 19.80 2.78
N LYS A 162 -1.65 19.11 3.52
CA LYS A 162 -1.58 17.64 3.69
C LYS A 162 -1.76 16.91 2.36
N GLU A 163 -2.69 17.34 1.51
CA GLU A 163 -2.87 16.77 0.17
C GLU A 163 -1.57 16.91 -0.65
N LYS A 164 -0.94 18.09 -0.65
CA LYS A 164 0.34 18.28 -1.31
C LYS A 164 1.42 17.35 -0.74
N SER A 165 1.49 17.18 0.57
CA SER A 165 2.43 16.25 1.22
C SER A 165 2.23 14.81 0.75
N ASN A 166 0.97 14.35 0.65
CA ASN A 166 0.64 13.00 0.16
C ASN A 166 1.08 12.81 -1.30
N ARG A 167 0.81 13.77 -2.17
CA ARG A 167 1.24 13.72 -3.57
C ARG A 167 2.76 13.60 -3.71
N LEU A 168 3.51 14.31 -2.87
CA LEU A 168 4.98 14.23 -2.85
C LEU A 168 5.48 12.83 -2.45
N CYS A 169 4.75 12.07 -1.62
CA CYS A 169 5.09 10.67 -1.33
C CYS A 169 5.11 9.82 -2.59
N PHE A 170 4.05 9.87 -3.40
CA PHE A 170 3.98 9.11 -4.65
C PHE A 170 5.00 9.56 -5.69
N LEU A 171 5.25 10.88 -5.79
CA LEU A 171 6.32 11.39 -6.65
C LEU A 171 7.68 10.86 -6.22
N SER A 172 7.94 10.77 -4.92
CA SER A 172 9.20 10.23 -4.41
C SER A 172 9.39 8.75 -4.73
N GLU A 173 8.33 7.94 -4.65
CA GLU A 173 8.37 6.53 -5.06
C GLU A 173 8.77 6.40 -6.53
N LYS A 174 8.17 7.22 -7.41
CA LYS A 174 8.54 7.29 -8.81
C LYS A 174 10.02 7.63 -9.01
N LEU A 175 10.52 8.66 -8.30
CA LEU A 175 11.92 9.06 -8.36
C LEU A 175 12.86 7.96 -7.88
N ASN A 176 12.53 7.29 -6.77
CA ASN A 176 13.32 6.18 -6.24
C ASN A 176 13.43 5.02 -7.24
N LEU A 177 12.34 4.67 -7.91
CA LEU A 177 12.32 3.62 -8.93
C LEU A 177 13.09 4.00 -10.21
N GLN A 178 13.23 5.29 -10.46
CA GLN A 178 14.10 5.83 -11.52
C GLN A 178 15.59 5.90 -11.11
N ASN A 179 15.97 5.31 -9.96
CA ASN A 179 17.30 5.40 -9.34
C ASN A 179 17.73 6.84 -8.98
N ARG A 180 16.78 7.74 -8.80
CA ARG A 180 16.98 9.14 -8.40
C ARG A 180 16.76 9.30 -6.90
N GLN A 181 17.50 8.53 -6.10
CA GLN A 181 17.29 8.46 -4.66
C GLN A 181 17.47 9.79 -3.94
N ASP A 182 18.43 10.61 -4.36
CA ASP A 182 18.66 11.90 -3.70
C ASP A 182 17.52 12.89 -3.97
N ASP A 183 16.95 12.87 -5.18
CA ASP A 183 15.73 13.64 -5.50
C ASP A 183 14.53 13.13 -4.72
N ALA A 184 14.39 11.82 -4.57
CA ALA A 184 13.34 11.20 -3.77
C ALA A 184 13.43 11.63 -2.30
N ILE A 185 14.62 11.60 -1.71
CA ILE A 185 14.87 12.08 -0.33
C ILE A 185 14.49 13.56 -0.19
N LYS A 186 14.92 14.40 -1.14
CA LYS A 186 14.59 15.84 -1.14
C LYS A 186 13.06 16.05 -1.17
N THR A 187 12.37 15.33 -2.05
CA THR A 187 10.91 15.40 -2.20
C THR A 187 10.20 14.95 -0.92
N LEU A 188 10.66 13.85 -0.28
CA LEU A 188 10.07 13.38 0.98
C LEU A 188 10.36 14.33 2.15
N ARG A 189 11.52 14.95 2.19
CA ARG A 189 11.82 15.99 3.20
C ARG A 189 10.92 17.21 3.04
N GLU A 190 10.60 17.61 1.80
CA GLU A 190 9.58 18.62 1.54
C GLU A 190 8.20 18.17 2.06
N ALA A 191 7.79 16.92 1.78
CA ALA A 191 6.55 16.36 2.28
C ALA A 191 6.45 16.42 3.82
N VAL A 192 7.52 16.01 4.53
CA VAL A 192 7.58 16.05 6.00
C VAL A 192 7.62 17.50 6.52
N THR A 193 8.23 18.44 5.79
CA THR A 193 8.21 19.87 6.16
C THR A 193 6.80 20.44 6.08
N ILE A 194 6.02 20.03 5.07
CA ILE A 194 4.61 20.46 4.88
C ILE A 194 3.70 19.80 5.92
N ASP A 195 3.87 18.50 6.15
CA ASP A 195 3.13 17.73 7.15
C ASP A 195 4.06 16.79 7.92
N GLY A 196 4.53 17.25 9.07
CA GLY A 196 5.41 16.48 9.95
C GLY A 196 4.77 15.22 10.54
N SER A 197 3.45 15.08 10.43
CA SER A 197 2.69 13.90 10.87
C SER A 197 2.39 12.90 9.73
N ASN A 198 2.87 13.13 8.51
CA ASN A 198 2.68 12.22 7.40
C ASN A 198 3.50 10.92 7.61
N SER A 199 2.84 9.90 8.16
CA SER A 199 3.49 8.60 8.45
C SER A 199 4.02 7.91 7.21
N THR A 200 3.36 8.09 6.05
CA THR A 200 3.80 7.53 4.77
C THR A 200 5.12 8.15 4.32
N ALA A 201 5.23 9.49 4.35
CA ALA A 201 6.47 10.19 4.00
C ALA A 201 7.64 9.76 4.90
N LEU A 202 7.39 9.65 6.20
CA LEU A 202 8.37 9.19 7.18
C LEU A 202 8.79 7.73 6.93
N CYS A 203 7.83 6.84 6.65
CA CYS A 203 8.09 5.44 6.34
C CYS A 203 8.94 5.29 5.06
N LEU A 204 8.62 6.03 4.01
CA LEU A 204 9.36 6.02 2.74
C LEU A 204 10.81 6.55 2.92
N LEU A 205 11.00 7.62 3.71
CA LEU A 205 12.36 8.06 4.08
C LEU A 205 13.12 6.95 4.79
N GLY A 206 12.50 6.30 5.78
CA GLY A 206 13.08 5.15 6.46
C GLY A 206 13.46 4.06 5.46
N GLY A 207 12.63 3.78 4.46
CA GLY A 207 12.91 2.81 3.40
C GLY A 207 14.17 3.12 2.62
N ILE A 208 14.28 4.33 2.07
CA ILE A 208 15.43 4.74 1.26
C ILE A 208 16.71 4.75 2.10
N TYR A 209 16.67 5.24 3.34
CA TYR A 209 17.83 5.20 4.23
C TYR A 209 18.23 3.77 4.63
N ASN A 210 17.27 2.86 4.79
CA ASN A 210 17.56 1.44 5.02
C ASN A 210 18.22 0.77 3.80
N GLU A 211 17.82 1.10 2.59
CA GLU A 211 18.48 0.66 1.35
C GLU A 211 19.93 1.14 1.27
N LYS A 212 20.19 2.38 1.70
CA LYS A 212 21.52 2.96 1.82
C LYS A 212 22.32 2.43 3.04
N ASN A 213 21.76 1.51 3.82
CA ASN A 213 22.33 0.99 5.08
C ASN A 213 22.66 2.11 6.11
N SER A 214 21.94 3.24 6.07
CA SER A 214 22.08 4.32 7.02
C SER A 214 21.27 4.07 8.29
N GLN A 215 21.88 4.33 9.45
CA GLN A 215 21.19 4.25 10.75
C GLN A 215 20.06 5.28 10.88
N ASP A 216 20.04 6.34 10.09
CA ASP A 216 18.98 7.34 10.10
C ASP A 216 17.60 6.75 9.84
N CYS A 217 17.53 5.59 9.14
CA CYS A 217 16.29 4.89 8.88
C CYS A 217 15.50 4.58 10.15
N VAL A 218 16.17 4.30 11.27
CA VAL A 218 15.54 3.98 12.56
C VAL A 218 14.67 5.13 13.03
N SER A 219 15.23 6.35 13.10
CA SER A 219 14.50 7.54 13.54
C SER A 219 13.27 7.83 12.66
N PHE A 220 13.38 7.65 11.35
CA PHE A 220 12.26 7.87 10.44
C PHE A 220 11.16 6.84 10.61
N TYR A 221 11.50 5.55 10.74
CA TYR A 221 10.52 4.51 11.00
C TYR A 221 9.83 4.69 12.36
N GLU A 222 10.59 5.02 13.41
CA GLU A 222 10.01 5.29 14.75
C GLU A 222 9.03 6.47 14.71
N LYS A 223 9.38 7.58 14.07
CA LYS A 223 8.46 8.70 13.87
C LYS A 223 7.24 8.32 13.05
N SER A 224 7.41 7.47 12.02
CA SER A 224 6.26 6.94 11.26
C SER A 224 5.31 6.15 12.15
N ILE A 225 5.83 5.28 13.02
CA ILE A 225 5.05 4.51 14.01
C ILE A 225 4.39 5.43 15.04
N ASP A 226 5.05 6.52 15.45
CA ASP A 226 4.45 7.48 16.36
C ASP A 226 3.23 8.19 15.76
N CYS A 227 3.28 8.48 14.45
CA CYS A 227 2.17 9.07 13.71
C CYS A 227 1.07 8.05 13.37
N ASN A 228 1.43 6.80 13.06
CA ASN A 228 0.50 5.71 12.78
C ASN A 228 0.97 4.40 13.46
N LYS A 229 0.36 4.05 14.59
CA LYS A 229 0.69 2.84 15.36
C LYS A 229 0.43 1.54 14.61
N SER A 230 -0.41 1.58 13.58
CA SER A 230 -0.71 0.45 12.69
C SER A 230 0.16 0.40 11.42
N CYS A 231 1.21 1.23 11.33
CA CYS A 231 2.10 1.27 10.16
C CYS A 231 2.94 -0.02 10.04
N TYR A 232 2.36 -1.05 9.45
CA TYR A 232 2.99 -2.36 9.21
C TYR A 232 4.37 -2.23 8.54
N LEU A 233 4.47 -1.37 7.52
CA LEU A 233 5.69 -1.21 6.72
C LEU A 233 6.85 -0.66 7.54
N ALA A 234 6.60 0.24 8.49
CA ALA A 234 7.64 0.79 9.35
C ALA A 234 8.17 -0.26 10.35
N TYR A 235 7.29 -1.06 10.95
CA TYR A 235 7.71 -2.18 11.81
C TYR A 235 8.53 -3.21 11.03
N ARG A 236 8.07 -3.61 9.85
CA ARG A 236 8.83 -4.50 8.96
C ARG A 236 10.19 -3.91 8.58
N GLY A 237 10.22 -2.60 8.27
CA GLY A 237 11.45 -1.88 7.93
C GLY A 237 12.48 -1.91 9.06
N LEU A 238 12.06 -1.66 10.30
CA LEU A 238 12.92 -1.79 11.49
C LEU A 238 13.40 -3.22 11.69
N GLY A 239 12.52 -4.21 11.54
CA GLY A 239 12.91 -5.63 11.58
C GLY A 239 13.99 -5.95 10.58
N ASN A 240 13.83 -5.51 9.32
CA ASN A 240 14.83 -5.71 8.27
C ASN A 240 16.17 -5.03 8.58
N TYR A 241 16.15 -3.80 9.09
CA TYR A 241 17.36 -3.08 9.49
C TYR A 241 18.11 -3.82 10.60
N TYR A 242 17.42 -4.19 11.68
CA TYR A 242 18.05 -4.89 12.80
C TYR A 242 18.52 -6.31 12.45
N LEU A 243 17.81 -7.00 11.53
CA LEU A 243 18.27 -8.30 11.01
C LEU A 243 19.61 -8.15 10.26
N LYS A 244 19.72 -7.18 9.36
CA LYS A 244 20.98 -6.86 8.67
C LYS A 244 22.10 -6.49 9.65
N ALA A 245 21.76 -5.74 10.71
CA ALA A 245 22.68 -5.36 11.76
C ALA A 245 23.01 -6.49 12.76
N LYS A 246 22.48 -7.71 12.53
CA LYS A 246 22.61 -8.89 13.41
C LYS A 246 22.12 -8.65 14.86
N GLN A 247 21.24 -7.68 15.05
CA GLN A 247 20.57 -7.43 16.33
C GLN A 247 19.26 -8.25 16.39
N TYR A 248 19.40 -9.55 16.53
CA TYR A 248 18.34 -10.53 16.31
C TYR A 248 17.15 -10.37 17.27
N ASP A 249 17.40 -10.00 18.53
CA ASP A 249 16.32 -9.75 19.51
C ASP A 249 15.41 -8.59 19.06
N ARG A 250 16.02 -7.49 18.62
CA ARG A 250 15.28 -6.33 18.10
C ARG A 250 14.56 -6.66 16.80
N ALA A 251 15.23 -7.37 15.90
CA ALA A 251 14.62 -7.80 14.64
C ALA A 251 13.36 -8.63 14.88
N ALA A 252 13.45 -9.67 15.73
CA ALA A 252 12.33 -10.53 16.07
C ALA A 252 11.18 -9.74 16.71
N SER A 253 11.49 -8.81 17.63
CA SER A 253 10.50 -7.96 18.30
C SER A 253 9.71 -7.11 17.29
N TYR A 254 10.40 -6.43 16.36
CA TYR A 254 9.74 -5.59 15.35
C TYR A 254 8.94 -6.40 14.33
N TYR A 255 9.43 -7.57 13.90
CA TYR A 255 8.65 -8.48 13.06
C TYR A 255 7.41 -8.99 13.77
N THR A 256 7.50 -9.28 15.07
CA THR A 256 6.35 -9.70 15.87
C THR A 256 5.28 -8.60 15.89
N LYS A 257 5.67 -7.33 16.07
CA LYS A 257 4.72 -6.20 16.00
C LYS A 257 4.04 -6.09 14.64
N ALA A 258 4.78 -6.25 13.54
CA ALA A 258 4.20 -6.25 12.21
C ALA A 258 3.20 -7.42 12.02
N ILE A 259 3.56 -8.62 12.48
CA ILE A 259 2.68 -9.81 12.40
C ILE A 259 1.42 -9.64 13.28
N GLU A 260 1.52 -9.02 14.45
CA GLU A 260 0.37 -8.71 15.31
C GLU A 260 -0.63 -7.78 14.61
N ILE A 261 -0.15 -6.83 13.80
CA ILE A 261 -1.00 -5.93 13.00
C ILE A 261 -1.74 -6.72 11.93
N ASN A 262 -1.01 -7.48 11.12
CA ASN A 262 -1.60 -8.28 10.05
C ASN A 262 -0.76 -9.53 9.74
N PRO A 263 -1.16 -10.70 10.25
CA PRO A 263 -0.41 -11.94 10.10
C PRO A 263 -0.36 -12.48 8.65
N SER A 264 -1.31 -12.09 7.79
CA SER A 264 -1.40 -12.61 6.42
C SER A 264 -0.83 -11.68 5.35
N ARG A 265 -0.40 -10.47 5.73
CA ARG A 265 -0.03 -9.41 4.77
C ARG A 265 1.19 -9.76 3.90
N PHE A 266 2.21 -10.37 4.47
CA PHE A 266 3.46 -10.64 3.76
C PHE A 266 4.20 -11.84 4.32
N GLY A 267 4.01 -13.01 3.70
CA GLY A 267 4.60 -14.27 4.15
C GLY A 267 6.11 -14.24 4.44
N PRO A 268 6.97 -13.61 3.62
CA PRO A 268 8.42 -13.54 3.87
C PRO A 268 8.84 -12.94 5.21
N ILE A 269 7.95 -12.22 5.92
CA ILE A 269 8.25 -11.71 7.28
C ILE A 269 8.50 -12.85 8.28
N TYR A 270 7.78 -13.96 8.14
CA TYR A 270 7.95 -15.14 8.99
C TYR A 270 9.33 -15.78 8.79
N LYS A 271 9.78 -15.92 7.52
CA LYS A 271 11.14 -16.39 7.25
C LYS A 271 12.20 -15.51 7.91
N ASN A 272 12.07 -14.19 7.79
CA ASN A 272 13.02 -13.26 8.37
C ASN A 272 13.01 -13.30 9.91
N ARG A 273 11.82 -13.44 10.54
CA ARG A 273 11.73 -13.61 12.00
C ARG A 273 12.28 -14.99 12.42
N GLY A 274 11.98 -16.04 11.68
CA GLY A 274 12.52 -17.38 11.88
C GLY A 274 14.04 -17.38 11.87
N ILE A 275 14.69 -16.71 10.92
CA ILE A 275 16.15 -16.53 10.90
C ILE A 275 16.64 -15.85 12.18
N ALA A 276 16.00 -14.74 12.60
CA ALA A 276 16.38 -14.06 13.81
C ALA A 276 16.21 -14.92 15.08
N LEU A 277 15.17 -15.76 15.11
CA LEU A 277 14.93 -16.72 16.20
C LEU A 277 15.93 -17.88 16.22
N MET A 278 16.33 -18.36 15.03
CA MET A 278 17.39 -19.39 14.93
C MET A 278 18.71 -18.89 15.54
N GLU A 279 19.11 -17.68 15.21
CA GLU A 279 20.33 -17.06 15.72
C GLU A 279 20.28 -16.79 17.24
N GLN A 280 19.08 -16.73 17.82
CA GLN A 280 18.85 -16.69 19.26
C GLN A 280 18.79 -18.08 19.92
N GLY A 281 18.89 -19.16 19.16
CA GLY A 281 18.74 -20.54 19.66
C GLY A 281 17.29 -20.96 19.93
N LYS A 282 16.29 -20.16 19.54
CA LYS A 282 14.85 -20.40 19.75
C LYS A 282 14.30 -21.31 18.64
N LYS A 283 14.78 -22.55 18.62
CA LYS A 283 14.52 -23.50 17.53
C LYS A 283 13.04 -23.81 17.30
N LYS A 284 12.23 -23.95 18.36
CA LYS A 284 10.80 -24.29 18.24
C LYS A 284 10.03 -23.16 17.57
N GLU A 285 10.25 -21.93 18.01
CA GLU A 285 9.61 -20.75 17.47
C GLU A 285 10.06 -20.49 16.02
N ALA A 286 11.35 -20.69 15.73
CA ALA A 286 11.89 -20.59 14.36
C ALA A 286 11.25 -21.60 13.42
N ARG A 287 11.07 -22.87 13.86
CA ARG A 287 10.38 -23.91 13.09
C ARG A 287 8.96 -23.45 12.74
N GLN A 288 8.19 -22.99 13.74
CA GLN A 288 6.83 -22.50 13.52
C GLN A 288 6.79 -21.36 12.50
N ASP A 289 7.72 -20.43 12.58
CA ASP A 289 7.81 -19.33 11.63
C ASP A 289 8.13 -19.80 10.20
N LEU A 290 9.00 -20.78 10.02
CA LEU A 290 9.28 -21.33 8.70
C LEU A 290 8.07 -22.09 8.11
N GLU A 291 7.29 -22.77 8.94
CA GLU A 291 6.03 -23.40 8.56
C GLU A 291 4.98 -22.35 8.15
N ASP A 292 4.85 -21.27 8.91
CA ASP A 292 3.97 -20.15 8.58
C ASP A 292 4.42 -19.41 7.31
N TYR A 293 5.74 -19.27 7.09
CA TYR A 293 6.25 -18.77 5.82
C TYR A 293 5.76 -19.58 4.63
N LEU A 294 5.86 -20.92 4.70
CA LEU A 294 5.37 -21.79 3.62
C LEU A 294 3.86 -21.74 3.44
N ARG A 295 3.10 -21.51 4.53
CA ARG A 295 1.64 -21.33 4.49
C ARG A 295 1.25 -20.06 3.78
N TYR A 296 1.90 -18.94 4.11
CA TYR A 296 1.59 -17.61 3.57
C TYR A 296 2.35 -17.28 2.28
N THR A 297 3.23 -18.17 1.82
CA THR A 297 3.99 -18.02 0.56
C THR A 297 3.98 -19.34 -0.20
N PRO A 298 2.82 -19.79 -0.71
CA PRO A 298 2.70 -21.11 -1.36
C PRO A 298 3.56 -21.24 -2.62
N THR A 299 3.91 -20.11 -3.25
CA THR A 299 4.73 -20.01 -4.47
C THR A 299 6.22 -19.76 -4.17
N ALA A 300 6.66 -19.93 -2.91
CA ALA A 300 8.04 -19.70 -2.50
C ALA A 300 9.03 -20.54 -3.34
N LYS A 301 9.98 -19.86 -3.97
CA LYS A 301 11.01 -20.52 -4.80
C LYS A 301 12.00 -21.34 -3.98
N ASP A 302 12.18 -21.00 -2.71
CA ASP A 302 13.08 -21.65 -1.75
C ASP A 302 12.37 -22.69 -0.86
N LYS A 303 11.16 -23.11 -1.26
CA LYS A 303 10.32 -24.03 -0.49
C LYS A 303 11.04 -25.30 -0.02
N GLU A 304 11.80 -25.95 -0.89
CA GLU A 304 12.51 -27.19 -0.54
C GLU A 304 13.66 -26.93 0.44
N SER A 305 14.40 -25.84 0.28
CA SER A 305 15.45 -25.45 1.24
C SER A 305 14.87 -25.13 2.62
N ILE A 306 13.69 -24.49 2.65
CA ILE A 306 13.01 -24.19 3.91
C ILE A 306 12.50 -25.46 4.59
N LYS A 307 11.94 -26.43 3.83
CA LYS A 307 11.55 -27.73 4.40
C LYS A 307 12.74 -28.47 5.00
N GLN A 308 13.90 -28.43 4.31
CA GLN A 308 15.11 -29.04 4.86
C GLN A 308 15.53 -28.35 6.17
N ALA A 309 15.53 -27.03 6.21
CA ALA A 309 15.84 -26.28 7.42
C ALA A 309 14.88 -26.61 8.60
N ILE A 310 13.58 -26.83 8.31
CA ILE A 310 12.60 -27.25 9.31
C ILE A 310 12.95 -28.64 9.88
N LEU A 311 13.48 -29.57 9.09
CA LEU A 311 13.87 -30.90 9.54
C LEU A 311 15.13 -30.89 10.44
N GLU A 312 16.00 -29.91 10.27
CA GLU A 312 17.26 -29.75 11.00
C GLU A 312 17.08 -28.98 12.34
N LEU A 313 15.95 -28.32 12.54
CA LEU A 313 15.59 -27.64 13.79
C LEU A 313 14.97 -28.58 14.83
#